data_765d8d8faebc1ad51dccaf370302d977
#
_entry.id   765d8d8faebc1ad51dccaf370302d977
#
_cell.length_a   1.000
_cell.length_b   1.000
_cell.length_c   1.000
_cell.angle_alpha   90.00
_cell.angle_beta   90.00
_cell.angle_gamma   90.00
#
_symmetry.space_group_name_H-M   'P 1'
#
loop_
_entity.id
_entity.type
_entity.pdbx_description
1 polymer ?
#
loop_
_entity_poly.entity_id
_entity_poly.type
_entity_poly.pdbx_seq_one_letter_code
_entity_poly.pdbx_strand_id
1 'polypeptide(L)'
;YLSQYEYPITKIKIKELEPNLYCKSWIINKKEVAPIEVLDNKLKYKLEMSRIKNAELKYPIIMYDGVIIDGMHRFTKAFMENRKSIKTCIFNNELMSKFCISNRGYTKKIENMNICDLMILYKNRF
;
A
#
# COMPACT_ATOMS: atom_id res chain seq x y z
N TYR A 1 -4.49 -14.09 1.45
CA TYR A 1 -4.51 -14.52 0.02
C TYR A 1 -3.10 -14.79 -0.51
N LEU A 2 -2.19 -13.87 -0.33
CA LEU A 2 -0.81 -14.03 -0.82
C LEU A 2 -0.08 -15.22 -0.19
N SER A 3 -0.43 -15.61 1.01
CA SER A 3 0.20 -16.75 1.68
C SER A 3 -0.11 -18.09 1.02
N GLN A 4 -1.11 -18.15 0.14
CA GLN A 4 -1.51 -19.37 -0.55
C GLN A 4 -0.73 -19.60 -1.84
N TYR A 5 0.07 -18.63 -2.28
CA TYR A 5 0.77 -18.67 -3.56
C TYR A 5 2.23 -18.29 -3.38
N GLU A 6 3.06 -18.87 -4.21
CA GLU A 6 4.46 -18.47 -4.30
C GLU A 6 4.58 -17.32 -5.29
N TYR A 7 4.92 -16.14 -4.77
CA TYR A 7 5.16 -14.99 -5.60
C TYR A 7 6.64 -14.59 -5.52
N PRO A 8 7.23 -14.15 -6.63
CA PRO A 8 8.60 -13.66 -6.57
C PRO A 8 8.67 -12.41 -5.70
N ILE A 9 9.55 -12.48 -4.70
CA ILE A 9 9.78 -11.36 -3.78
C ILE A 9 11.16 -10.82 -4.04
N THR A 10 11.24 -9.53 -4.26
CA THR A 10 12.49 -8.80 -4.42
C THR A 10 12.60 -7.74 -3.34
N LYS A 11 13.77 -7.11 -3.23
CA LYS A 11 13.96 -5.98 -2.34
C LYS A 11 14.12 -4.73 -3.18
N ILE A 12 13.35 -3.70 -2.88
CA ILE A 12 13.44 -2.42 -3.55
C ILE A 12 13.95 -1.38 -2.55
N LYS A 13 14.81 -0.49 -3.00
CA LYS A 13 15.35 0.56 -2.15
C LYS A 13 14.24 1.53 -1.74
N ILE A 14 14.19 1.84 -0.45
CA ILE A 14 13.21 2.78 0.09
C ILE A 14 13.27 4.12 -0.65
N LYS A 15 14.48 4.57 -0.99
CA LYS A 15 14.69 5.83 -1.70
C LYS A 15 13.94 5.88 -3.04
N GLU A 16 13.88 4.75 -3.75
CA GLU A 16 13.17 4.66 -5.03
C GLU A 16 11.66 4.76 -4.87
N LEU A 17 11.17 4.45 -3.68
CA LEU A 17 9.75 4.43 -3.37
C LEU A 17 9.26 5.72 -2.68
N GLU A 18 10.17 6.64 -2.37
CA GLU A 18 9.83 7.90 -1.68
C GLU A 18 8.65 8.66 -2.29
N PRO A 19 8.49 8.74 -3.62
CA PRO A 19 7.34 9.43 -4.19
C PRO A 19 5.99 8.94 -3.67
N ASN A 20 5.92 7.67 -3.24
CA ASN A 20 4.68 7.11 -2.68
C ASN A 20 4.29 7.75 -1.35
N LEU A 21 5.22 8.37 -0.63
CA LEU A 21 4.91 9.07 0.62
C LEU A 21 4.02 10.30 0.39
N TYR A 22 4.03 10.84 -0.81
CA TYR A 22 3.28 12.04 -1.17
C TYR A 22 1.93 11.72 -1.80
N CYS A 23 1.64 10.43 -2.01
CA CYS A 23 0.37 9.99 -2.58
C CYS A 23 -0.71 9.95 -1.50
N LYS A 24 -1.90 10.44 -1.83
CA LYS A 24 -3.05 10.43 -0.91
C LYS A 24 -3.58 9.00 -0.75
N SER A 25 -2.90 8.21 0.06
CA SER A 25 -3.14 6.77 0.19
C SER A 25 -4.20 6.42 1.22
N TRP A 26 -4.49 7.31 2.14
CA TRP A 26 -5.40 7.04 3.26
C TRP A 26 -6.54 8.05 3.31
N ILE A 27 -7.66 7.60 3.87
CA ILE A 27 -8.79 8.49 4.16
C ILE A 27 -8.92 8.55 5.67
N ILE A 28 -8.74 9.73 6.25
CA ILE A 28 -8.80 9.96 7.69
C ILE A 28 -9.79 11.10 7.93
N ASN A 29 -10.86 10.82 8.70
CA ASN A 29 -11.91 11.81 8.97
C ASN A 29 -12.48 12.42 7.69
N LYS A 30 -12.77 11.56 6.69
CA LYS A 30 -13.32 11.95 5.38
C LYS A 30 -12.37 12.80 4.53
N LYS A 31 -11.10 12.88 4.89
CA LYS A 31 -10.08 13.63 4.17
C LYS A 31 -9.04 12.68 3.60
N GLU A 32 -8.60 12.93 2.38
CA GLU A 32 -7.50 12.18 1.79
C GLU A 32 -6.19 12.67 2.36
N VAL A 33 -5.38 11.73 2.85
CA VAL A 33 -4.13 12.04 3.55
C VAL A 33 -2.99 11.21 2.98
N ALA A 34 -1.86 11.83 2.71
CA ALA A 34 -0.64 11.14 2.31
C ALA A 34 0.17 10.74 3.55
N PRO A 35 0.97 9.65 3.46
CA PRO A 35 1.81 9.24 4.57
C PRO A 35 2.71 10.35 5.11
N ILE A 36 3.25 11.20 4.25
CA ILE A 36 4.12 12.29 4.68
C ILE A 36 3.38 13.28 5.59
N GLU A 37 2.10 13.50 5.36
CA GLU A 37 1.28 14.39 6.21
C GLU A 37 1.14 13.81 7.62
N VAL A 38 1.00 12.49 7.72
CA VAL A 38 0.94 11.81 9.02
C VAL A 38 2.26 11.94 9.75
N LEU A 39 3.38 11.73 9.05
CA LEU A 39 4.71 11.84 9.65
C LEU A 39 5.04 13.26 10.10
N ASP A 40 4.53 14.25 9.37
CA ASP A 40 4.73 15.67 9.72
C ASP A 40 3.85 16.13 10.88
N ASN A 41 2.82 15.35 11.23
CA ASN A 41 1.89 15.73 12.29
C ASN A 41 1.44 14.50 13.08
N LYS A 42 2.39 13.84 13.70
CA LYS A 42 2.18 12.56 14.41
C LYS A 42 1.15 12.63 15.52
N LEU A 43 1.10 13.75 16.23
CA LEU A 43 0.15 13.90 17.35
C LEU A 43 -1.29 13.99 16.85
N LYS A 44 -1.51 14.63 15.72
CA LYS A 44 -2.82 14.73 15.10
C LYS A 44 -3.32 13.36 14.61
N TYR A 45 -2.42 12.52 14.12
CA TYR A 45 -2.73 11.25 13.51
C TYR A 45 -2.30 10.05 14.36
N LYS A 46 -2.58 10.09 15.65
CA LYS A 46 -2.16 9.04 16.59
C LYS A 46 -2.59 7.63 16.19
N LEU A 47 -3.81 7.48 15.67
CA LEU A 47 -4.32 6.17 15.29
C LEU A 47 -3.55 5.61 14.09
N GLU A 48 -3.31 6.43 13.08
CA GLU A 48 -2.50 6.02 11.92
C GLU A 48 -1.07 5.72 12.33
N MET A 49 -0.49 6.51 13.23
CA MET A 49 0.85 6.25 13.75
C MET A 49 0.91 4.90 14.46
N SER A 50 -0.13 4.53 15.18
CA SER A 50 -0.23 3.22 15.82
C SER A 50 -0.22 2.09 14.78
N ARG A 51 -0.98 2.25 13.71
CA ARG A 51 -1.02 1.28 12.61
C ARG A 51 0.34 1.14 11.93
N ILE A 52 1.04 2.26 11.73
CA ILE A 52 2.39 2.25 11.16
C ILE A 52 3.34 1.50 12.08
N LYS A 53 3.34 1.81 13.37
CA LYS A 53 4.23 1.17 14.34
C LYS A 53 3.98 -0.32 14.48
N ASN A 54 2.73 -0.75 14.34
CA ASN A 54 2.35 -2.15 14.49
C ASN A 54 2.46 -2.95 13.18
N ALA A 55 2.80 -2.30 12.07
CA ALA A 55 3.00 -2.99 10.80
C ALA A 55 4.18 -3.95 10.89
N GLU A 56 4.07 -5.10 10.26
CA GLU A 56 5.11 -6.13 10.30
C GLU A 56 5.90 -6.16 8.98
N LEU A 57 7.17 -5.81 9.05
CA LEU A 57 8.03 -5.71 7.86
C LEU A 57 8.40 -7.08 7.28
N LYS A 58 8.10 -8.18 7.98
CA LYS A 58 8.34 -9.52 7.44
C LYS A 58 7.46 -9.84 6.23
N TYR A 59 6.32 -9.17 6.10
CA TYR A 59 5.44 -9.34 4.96
C TYR A 59 5.84 -8.35 3.86
N PRO A 60 5.82 -8.78 2.58
CA PRO A 60 6.18 -7.88 1.50
C PRO A 60 5.07 -6.86 1.23
N ILE A 61 5.45 -5.71 0.70
CA ILE A 61 4.51 -4.79 0.10
C ILE A 61 4.18 -5.29 -1.30
N ILE A 62 3.07 -4.83 -1.86
CA ILE A 62 2.68 -5.17 -3.23
C ILE A 62 2.70 -3.90 -4.07
N MET A 63 3.37 -3.97 -5.20
CA MET A 63 3.41 -2.88 -6.17
C MET A 63 2.81 -3.31 -7.49
N TYR A 64 2.15 -2.38 -8.15
CA TYR A 64 1.65 -2.56 -9.50
C TYR A 64 1.86 -1.27 -10.26
N ASP A 65 2.55 -1.35 -11.39
CA ASP A 65 2.79 -0.22 -12.28
C ASP A 65 3.39 0.99 -11.55
N GLY A 66 4.38 0.73 -10.71
CA GLY A 66 5.12 1.77 -10.00
C GLY A 66 4.44 2.32 -8.76
N VAL A 67 3.27 1.79 -8.38
CA VAL A 67 2.49 2.26 -7.23
C VAL A 67 2.38 1.17 -6.19
N ILE A 68 2.51 1.54 -4.92
CA ILE A 68 2.26 0.61 -3.81
C ILE A 68 0.74 0.46 -3.66
N ILE A 69 0.24 -0.75 -3.88
CA ILE A 69 -1.20 -1.04 -3.80
C ILE A 69 -1.59 -1.75 -2.49
N ASP A 70 -0.62 -2.30 -1.79
CA ASP A 70 -0.83 -2.90 -0.46
C ASP A 70 0.44 -2.77 0.35
N GLY A 71 0.28 -2.48 1.64
CA GLY A 71 1.41 -2.39 2.56
C GLY A 71 1.97 -0.99 2.73
N MET A 72 1.17 0.04 2.49
CA MET A 72 1.63 1.43 2.67
C MET A 72 2.07 1.71 4.11
N HIS A 73 1.43 1.11 5.11
CA HIS A 73 1.84 1.25 6.51
C HIS A 73 3.21 0.61 6.74
N ARG A 74 3.47 -0.55 6.12
CA ARG A 74 4.78 -1.21 6.19
C ARG A 74 5.86 -0.35 5.54
N PHE A 75 5.58 0.19 4.37
CA PHE A 75 6.52 1.07 3.68
C PHE A 75 6.82 2.31 4.53
N THR A 76 5.79 2.95 5.08
CA THR A 76 5.96 4.14 5.90
C THR A 76 6.79 3.84 7.15
N LYS A 77 6.57 2.69 7.77
CA LYS A 77 7.39 2.23 8.89
C LYS A 77 8.84 2.05 8.50
N ALA A 78 9.09 1.39 7.38
CA ALA A 78 10.45 1.17 6.88
C ALA A 78 11.17 2.49 6.62
N PHE A 79 10.45 3.47 6.06
CA PHE A 79 10.99 4.82 5.86
C PHE A 79 11.35 5.48 7.19
N MET A 80 10.45 5.43 8.18
CA MET A 80 10.68 6.00 9.51
C MET A 80 11.88 5.39 10.21
N GLU A 81 12.09 4.08 10.03
CA GLU A 81 13.19 3.35 10.65
C GLU A 81 14.48 3.45 9.87
N ASN A 82 14.53 4.24 8.81
CA ASN A 82 15.69 4.42 7.96
C ASN A 82 16.20 3.11 7.36
N ARG A 83 15.28 2.20 7.01
CA ARG A 83 15.63 0.98 6.31
C ARG A 83 16.12 1.31 4.91
N LYS A 84 17.06 0.51 4.40
CA LYS A 84 17.60 0.72 3.05
C LYS A 84 16.68 0.17 1.97
N SER A 85 16.02 -0.94 2.26
CA SER A 85 15.16 -1.63 1.30
C SER A 85 13.98 -2.30 2.00
N ILE A 86 13.01 -2.72 1.21
CA ILE A 86 11.82 -3.40 1.70
C ILE A 86 11.47 -4.56 0.77
N LYS A 87 11.01 -5.66 1.36
CA LYS A 87 10.52 -6.81 0.59
C LYS A 87 9.31 -6.39 -0.22
N THR A 88 9.33 -6.70 -1.52
CA THR A 88 8.32 -6.25 -2.46
C THR A 88 7.92 -7.39 -3.39
N CYS A 89 6.63 -7.54 -3.59
CA CYS A 89 6.07 -8.39 -4.63
C CYS A 89 5.55 -7.46 -5.73
N ILE A 90 6.14 -7.55 -6.93
CA ILE A 90 5.73 -6.72 -8.05
C ILE A 90 4.70 -7.48 -8.86
N PHE A 91 3.49 -6.94 -8.93
CA PHE A 91 2.42 -7.53 -9.73
C PHE A 91 2.55 -7.10 -11.18
N ASN A 92 2.39 -8.08 -12.08
CA ASN A 92 2.12 -7.81 -13.48
C ASN A 92 0.61 -7.86 -13.70
N ASN A 93 0.19 -7.69 -14.95
CA ASN A 93 -1.24 -7.70 -15.28
C ASN A 93 -1.92 -9.03 -14.94
N GLU A 94 -1.22 -10.14 -15.09
CA GLU A 94 -1.76 -11.46 -14.78
C GLU A 94 -1.99 -11.63 -13.28
N LEU A 95 -1.00 -11.31 -12.46
CA LEU A 95 -1.11 -11.38 -11.00
C LEU A 95 -2.17 -10.41 -10.47
N MET A 96 -2.24 -9.23 -11.06
CA MET A 96 -3.25 -8.24 -10.68
C MET A 96 -4.65 -8.74 -10.97
N SER A 97 -4.86 -9.39 -12.11
CA SER A 97 -6.14 -9.99 -12.48
C SER A 97 -6.56 -11.06 -11.47
N LYS A 98 -5.64 -11.94 -11.08
CA LYS A 98 -5.90 -12.98 -10.08
C LYS A 98 -6.26 -12.39 -8.73
N PHE A 99 -5.54 -11.36 -8.32
CA PHE A 99 -5.79 -10.65 -7.07
C PHE A 99 -7.20 -10.06 -7.07
N CYS A 100 -7.61 -9.42 -8.14
CA CYS A 100 -8.93 -8.82 -8.27
C CYS A 100 -10.04 -9.87 -8.20
N ILE A 101 -9.86 -11.00 -8.86
CA ILE A 101 -10.83 -12.11 -8.84
C ILE A 101 -10.99 -12.63 -7.41
N SER A 102 -9.89 -12.86 -6.71
CA SER A 102 -9.90 -13.39 -5.34
C SER A 102 -10.55 -12.44 -4.34
N ASN A 103 -10.55 -11.15 -4.62
CA ASN A 103 -11.12 -10.14 -3.73
C ASN A 103 -12.49 -9.64 -4.19
N ARG A 104 -13.09 -10.28 -5.20
CA ARG A 104 -14.36 -9.85 -5.77
C ARG A 104 -15.50 -9.76 -4.74
N GLY A 105 -15.58 -10.71 -3.82
CA GLY A 105 -16.60 -10.69 -2.77
C GLY A 105 -16.46 -9.51 -1.82
N TYR A 106 -15.22 -9.13 -1.56
CA TYR A 106 -14.93 -7.97 -0.72
C TYR A 106 -15.38 -6.66 -1.38
N THR A 107 -15.21 -6.58 -2.69
CA THR A 107 -15.52 -5.35 -3.44
C THR A 107 -17.02 -5.11 -3.64
N LYS A 108 -17.87 -6.11 -3.41
CA LYS A 108 -19.33 -5.91 -3.46
C LYS A 108 -19.81 -4.86 -2.45
N LYS A 109 -19.05 -4.63 -1.40
CA LYS A 109 -19.39 -3.62 -0.39
C LYS A 109 -19.10 -2.21 -0.85
N ILE A 110 -18.49 -2.05 -2.00
CA ILE A 110 -18.09 -0.75 -2.55
C ILE A 110 -18.83 -0.55 -3.87
N GLU A 111 -20.18 -0.49 -3.76
CA GLU A 111 -21.10 -0.05 -4.81
C GLU A 111 -20.75 -0.49 -6.24
N ASN A 112 -20.69 -1.81 -6.44
CA ASN A 112 -20.46 -2.39 -7.77
C ASN A 112 -19.09 -2.13 -8.39
N MET A 113 -18.19 -1.45 -7.69
CA MET A 113 -16.81 -1.33 -8.13
C MET A 113 -16.04 -2.55 -7.64
N ASN A 114 -15.21 -3.14 -8.50
CA ASN A 114 -14.30 -4.19 -8.04
C ASN A 114 -12.99 -3.55 -7.58
N ILE A 115 -12.12 -4.35 -6.95
CA ILE A 115 -10.88 -3.83 -6.40
C ILE A 115 -9.92 -3.34 -7.50
N CYS A 116 -10.01 -3.91 -8.71
CA CYS A 116 -9.24 -3.44 -9.85
C CYS A 116 -9.64 -2.02 -10.22
N ASP A 117 -10.94 -1.75 -10.25
CA ASP A 117 -11.44 -0.41 -10.57
C ASP A 117 -10.98 0.60 -9.54
N LEU A 118 -11.01 0.25 -8.25
CA LEU A 118 -10.51 1.11 -7.20
C LEU A 118 -9.02 1.39 -7.34
N MET A 119 -8.25 0.37 -7.67
CA MET A 119 -6.80 0.52 -7.85
C MET A 119 -6.46 1.37 -9.07
N ILE A 120 -7.23 1.24 -10.14
CA ILE A 120 -7.06 2.09 -11.32
C ILE A 120 -7.36 3.55 -10.96
N LEU A 121 -8.43 3.78 -10.20
CA LEU A 121 -8.75 5.14 -9.72
C LEU A 121 -7.63 5.71 -8.85
N TYR A 122 -7.11 4.92 -7.93
CA TYR A 122 -5.98 5.35 -7.10
C TYR A 122 -4.76 5.68 -7.96
N LYS A 123 -4.44 4.83 -8.92
CA LYS A 123 -3.32 5.06 -9.82
C LYS A 123 -3.49 6.37 -10.60
N ASN A 124 -4.67 6.63 -11.13
CA ASN A 124 -4.93 7.84 -11.90
C ASN A 124 -4.97 9.12 -11.05
N ARG A 125 -5.20 8.95 -9.76
CA ARG A 125 -5.24 10.02 -8.77
C ARG A 125 -3.85 10.47 -8.36
N PHE A 126 -2.95 9.52 -8.31
CA PHE A 126 -1.59 9.69 -7.84
C PHE A 126 -0.62 9.77 -9.01
#